data_8638500156dbb7efaa5f4aa1d590f622
#
_entry.id   8638500156dbb7efaa5f4aa1d590f622
#
_cell.length_a   1.000
_cell.length_b   1.000
_cell.length_c   1.000
_cell.angle_alpha   90.00
_cell.angle_beta   90.00
_cell.angle_gamma   90.00
#
_symmetry.space_group_name_H-M   'P 1'
#
loop_
_entity.id
_entity.type
_entity.pdbx_description
1 polymer ?
#
loop_
_entity_poly.entity_id
_entity_poly.type
_entity_poly.pdbx_seq_one_letter_code
_entity_poly.pdbx_strand_id
1 'polypeptide(L)'
;MKTDIEIARETPLAPINQIAEQTGIPATGIDNYGRYIGKVDEKLIDEERVRSHHLILVTSISPTKAGVGKTTVSIGLTLGLNKIGHRAMVALREPSLGPCFGIKGGAAGGGYAQVLPMEKINLHFTGDFHAITSAHNTLSALLDNYLYQHRDEGMLLKEIYWKRVLDVNDRSLRHVLIGEGGGTNGIERDSGFDITPASELMAILCLATSLEDLRRRIGNILLGITREGKPFTVNDLGVTGAITALLVDAIHPNLVQTTEQTPAFIHGGPFANIAHGCSSVLATKLALTFSDYTITEAGFGADLGAEKFFDIKCRRANLQPALTVLVVTTQGLKMHGGVETDKIKEPNRIGLLEGFRNMDKHIRNLRKFGQNIVVAINRFATDTDEELSLISEHCQQLGVASAVNNAFAEGGEGARELATLVVETIEKQPSAPLRFAYDLKEPITKKIEKVCTSIYGAASVTFSERAWQQLGDISRIFGNDSEVNHYPVCIAKTQFSFSTDPKLYGCPEGFDIYIREIIVNTGSEMIVAVAGKMMRMPGLPKSPQAERIDVIDGKITGLS
;
A
#
# COMPACT_ATOMS: atom_id res chain seq x y z
N MET A 1 -2.90 -30.54 -2.34
CA MET A 1 -3.67 -29.32 -2.65
C MET A 1 -3.06 -28.75 -3.92
N LYS A 2 -3.86 -28.24 -4.88
CA LYS A 2 -3.34 -27.58 -6.08
C LYS A 2 -2.60 -26.30 -5.70
N THR A 3 -1.60 -25.92 -6.46
CA THR A 3 -0.88 -24.65 -6.31
C THR A 3 -1.75 -23.48 -6.79
N ASP A 4 -1.42 -22.25 -6.35
CA ASP A 4 -2.16 -21.05 -6.74
C ASP A 4 -2.23 -20.88 -8.26
N ILE A 5 -1.12 -21.14 -8.96
CA ILE A 5 -1.06 -21.05 -10.42
C ILE A 5 -1.87 -22.16 -11.14
N GLU A 6 -1.96 -23.36 -10.57
CA GLU A 6 -2.81 -24.42 -11.11
C GLU A 6 -4.28 -24.06 -10.97
N ILE A 7 -4.71 -23.55 -9.79
CA ILE A 7 -6.07 -23.08 -9.58
C ILE A 7 -6.40 -21.93 -10.54
N ALA A 8 -5.49 -20.96 -10.70
CA ALA A 8 -5.68 -19.83 -11.59
C ALA A 8 -5.89 -20.24 -13.06
N ARG A 9 -5.14 -21.25 -13.54
CA ARG A 9 -5.23 -21.76 -14.91
C ARG A 9 -6.47 -22.60 -15.17
N GLU A 10 -6.93 -23.34 -14.18
CA GLU A 10 -8.12 -24.18 -14.32
C GLU A 10 -9.42 -23.38 -14.18
N THR A 11 -9.35 -22.18 -13.61
CA THR A 11 -10.51 -21.31 -13.42
C THR A 11 -10.96 -20.73 -14.77
N PRO A 12 -12.22 -20.97 -15.20
CA PRO A 12 -12.77 -20.34 -16.40
C PRO A 12 -12.87 -18.82 -16.25
N LEU A 13 -12.35 -18.08 -17.22
CA LEU A 13 -12.43 -16.62 -17.24
C LEU A 13 -13.54 -16.14 -18.16
N ALA A 14 -14.38 -15.23 -17.68
CA ALA A 14 -15.33 -14.47 -18.51
C ALA A 14 -14.59 -13.36 -19.28
N PRO A 15 -15.00 -13.01 -20.50
CA PRO A 15 -14.51 -11.79 -21.15
C PRO A 15 -14.74 -10.55 -20.28
N ILE A 16 -13.81 -9.61 -20.28
CA ILE A 16 -13.88 -8.45 -19.39
C ILE A 16 -15.12 -7.57 -19.64
N ASN A 17 -15.58 -7.50 -20.88
CA ASN A 17 -16.80 -6.78 -21.23
C ASN A 17 -18.05 -7.39 -20.56
N GLN A 18 -18.10 -8.70 -20.40
CA GLN A 18 -19.18 -9.38 -19.68
C GLN A 18 -19.12 -9.04 -18.17
N ILE A 19 -17.92 -9.01 -17.58
CA ILE A 19 -17.73 -8.58 -16.19
C ILE A 19 -18.17 -7.12 -16.02
N ALA A 20 -17.78 -6.24 -16.95
CA ALA A 20 -18.18 -4.82 -16.93
C ALA A 20 -19.71 -4.66 -17.02
N GLU A 21 -20.36 -5.37 -17.93
CA GLU A 21 -21.82 -5.35 -18.10
C GLU A 21 -22.55 -5.82 -16.83
N GLN A 22 -22.14 -6.94 -16.26
CA GLN A 22 -22.70 -7.46 -15.00
C GLN A 22 -22.51 -6.50 -13.82
N THR A 23 -21.46 -5.69 -13.86
CA THR A 23 -21.16 -4.69 -12.84
C THR A 23 -21.95 -3.39 -13.05
N GLY A 24 -22.46 -3.16 -14.26
CA GLY A 24 -23.13 -1.92 -14.66
C GLY A 24 -22.17 -0.84 -15.17
N ILE A 25 -20.94 -1.21 -15.51
CA ILE A 25 -19.98 -0.32 -16.17
C ILE A 25 -20.36 -0.21 -17.65
N PRO A 26 -20.61 1.00 -18.18
CA PRO A 26 -21.00 1.17 -19.59
C PRO A 26 -19.85 0.79 -20.53
N ALA A 27 -20.18 0.20 -21.68
CA ALA A 27 -19.19 -0.21 -22.67
C ALA A 27 -18.31 0.96 -23.19
N THR A 28 -18.82 2.18 -23.14
CA THR A 28 -18.09 3.41 -23.52
C THR A 28 -17.10 3.89 -22.44
N GLY A 29 -17.15 3.32 -21.25
CA GLY A 29 -16.30 3.69 -20.11
C GLY A 29 -15.23 2.66 -19.80
N ILE A 30 -14.99 1.69 -20.70
CA ILE A 30 -13.95 0.66 -20.53
C ILE A 30 -13.13 0.52 -21.80
N ASP A 31 -11.80 0.58 -21.64
CA ASP A 31 -10.83 0.27 -22.68
C ASP A 31 -10.20 -1.12 -22.43
N ASN A 32 -10.33 -1.99 -23.44
CA ASN A 32 -9.86 -3.38 -23.31
C ASN A 32 -8.33 -3.50 -23.45
N TYR A 33 -7.71 -4.09 -22.44
CA TYR A 33 -6.31 -4.52 -22.46
C TYR A 33 -6.23 -6.04 -22.66
N GLY A 34 -6.69 -6.49 -23.81
CA GLY A 34 -6.88 -7.90 -24.16
C GLY A 34 -8.28 -8.40 -23.71
N ARG A 35 -8.40 -9.74 -23.62
CA ARG A 35 -9.71 -10.39 -23.41
C ARG A 35 -10.25 -10.28 -21.98
N TYR A 36 -9.37 -10.24 -20.98
CA TYR A 36 -9.71 -10.46 -19.58
C TYR A 36 -9.36 -9.29 -18.65
N ILE A 37 -8.87 -8.18 -19.18
CA ILE A 37 -8.45 -6.99 -18.46
C ILE A 37 -8.98 -5.78 -19.19
N GLY A 38 -9.46 -4.77 -18.47
CA GLY A 38 -9.85 -3.48 -19.03
C GLY A 38 -9.50 -2.34 -18.10
N LYS A 39 -9.28 -1.14 -18.65
CA LYS A 39 -9.14 0.10 -17.89
C LYS A 39 -10.48 0.82 -17.88
N VAL A 40 -10.86 1.36 -16.71
CA VAL A 40 -12.15 2.02 -16.51
C VAL A 40 -11.94 3.52 -16.32
N ASP A 41 -12.69 4.32 -17.08
CA ASP A 41 -12.63 5.77 -17.03
C ASP A 41 -13.04 6.28 -15.64
N GLU A 42 -12.16 7.06 -15.00
CA GLU A 42 -12.39 7.65 -13.68
C GLU A 42 -13.56 8.64 -13.66
N LYS A 43 -13.97 9.17 -14.82
CA LYS A 43 -15.14 10.06 -14.94
C LYS A 43 -16.47 9.38 -14.63
N LEU A 44 -16.48 8.05 -14.55
CA LEU A 44 -17.66 7.28 -14.13
C LEU A 44 -17.90 7.32 -12.62
N ILE A 45 -17.02 7.91 -11.83
CA ILE A 45 -17.18 8.03 -10.38
C ILE A 45 -18.44 8.84 -10.07
N ASP A 46 -19.33 8.22 -9.29
CA ASP A 46 -20.54 8.85 -8.75
C ASP A 46 -20.33 9.13 -7.26
N GLU A 47 -20.08 10.39 -6.92
CA GLU A 47 -19.80 10.82 -5.56
C GLU A 47 -20.99 10.64 -4.59
N GLU A 48 -22.23 10.53 -5.07
CA GLU A 48 -23.40 10.21 -4.24
C GLU A 48 -23.36 8.74 -3.82
N ARG A 49 -23.09 7.84 -4.76
CA ARG A 49 -22.90 6.41 -4.47
C ARG A 49 -21.68 6.18 -3.59
N VAL A 50 -20.57 6.89 -3.84
CA VAL A 50 -19.37 6.81 -2.97
C VAL A 50 -19.71 7.11 -1.51
N ARG A 51 -20.62 8.06 -1.25
CA ARG A 51 -21.03 8.42 0.12
C ARG A 51 -22.07 7.48 0.73
N SER A 52 -22.88 6.83 -0.09
CA SER A 52 -24.00 5.98 0.38
C SER A 52 -23.64 4.51 0.50
N HIS A 53 -22.61 4.04 -0.21
CA HIS A 53 -22.17 2.64 -0.17
C HIS A 53 -21.10 2.38 0.91
N HIS A 54 -20.90 1.12 1.24
CA HIS A 54 -20.08 0.71 2.37
C HIS A 54 -18.63 0.42 1.98
N LEU A 55 -17.70 1.22 2.51
CA LEU A 55 -16.27 0.96 2.41
C LEU A 55 -15.82 0.11 3.60
N ILE A 56 -15.16 -1.01 3.34
CA ILE A 56 -14.59 -1.91 4.35
C ILE A 56 -13.08 -1.93 4.20
N LEU A 57 -12.37 -1.59 5.27
CA LEU A 57 -10.93 -1.72 5.33
C LEU A 57 -10.56 -3.11 5.84
N VAL A 58 -9.70 -3.83 5.11
CA VAL A 58 -9.03 -5.04 5.61
C VAL A 58 -7.59 -4.68 6.00
N THR A 59 -7.25 -4.92 7.24
CA THR A 59 -5.91 -4.73 7.79
C THR A 59 -5.51 -5.95 8.61
N SER A 60 -4.38 -5.93 9.31
CA SER A 60 -3.95 -7.08 10.11
C SER A 60 -3.22 -6.70 11.37
N ILE A 61 -2.98 -7.68 12.24
CA ILE A 61 -1.94 -7.62 13.26
C ILE A 61 -0.56 -7.44 12.61
N SER A 62 0.47 -7.18 13.40
CA SER A 62 1.84 -7.10 12.89
C SER A 62 2.19 -8.37 12.09
N PRO A 63 2.69 -8.26 10.84
CA PRO A 63 2.85 -9.42 9.97
C PRO A 63 4.04 -10.31 10.36
N THR A 64 3.97 -11.58 9.99
CA THR A 64 5.14 -12.47 9.91
C THR A 64 5.92 -12.23 8.61
N LYS A 65 7.10 -12.84 8.47
CA LYS A 65 7.85 -12.83 7.20
C LYS A 65 7.08 -13.47 6.05
N ALA A 66 6.26 -14.47 6.33
CA ALA A 66 5.40 -15.13 5.34
C ALA A 66 4.11 -14.33 5.03
N GLY A 67 3.83 -13.27 5.78
CA GLY A 67 2.58 -12.53 5.71
C GLY A 67 1.49 -13.14 6.60
N VAL A 68 0.29 -12.55 6.54
CA VAL A 68 -0.89 -12.97 7.32
C VAL A 68 -2.11 -13.24 6.43
N GLY A 69 -1.94 -13.18 5.10
CA GLY A 69 -3.00 -13.49 4.14
C GLY A 69 -4.06 -12.40 3.97
N LYS A 70 -3.75 -11.12 4.19
CA LYS A 70 -4.71 -10.02 4.00
C LYS A 70 -5.41 -10.03 2.65
N THR A 71 -4.65 -10.14 1.56
CA THR A 71 -5.19 -10.11 0.20
C THR A 71 -6.15 -11.28 -0.02
N THR A 72 -5.80 -12.48 0.45
CA THR A 72 -6.68 -13.65 0.42
C THR A 72 -7.98 -13.42 1.20
N VAL A 73 -7.89 -12.81 2.39
CA VAL A 73 -9.07 -12.44 3.19
C VAL A 73 -9.90 -11.36 2.51
N SER A 74 -9.27 -10.34 1.91
CA SER A 74 -9.97 -9.27 1.19
C SER A 74 -10.78 -9.81 0.00
N ILE A 75 -10.15 -10.66 -0.80
CA ILE A 75 -10.82 -11.33 -1.92
C ILE A 75 -11.87 -12.30 -1.40
N GLY A 76 -11.54 -13.14 -0.42
CA GLY A 76 -12.45 -14.10 0.18
C GLY A 76 -13.71 -13.43 0.75
N LEU A 77 -13.57 -12.33 1.49
CA LEU A 77 -14.70 -11.56 1.99
C LEU A 77 -15.57 -11.02 0.84
N THR A 78 -14.93 -10.52 -0.23
CA THR A 78 -15.67 -10.08 -1.43
C THR A 78 -16.46 -11.22 -2.05
N LEU A 79 -15.85 -12.40 -2.18
CA LEU A 79 -16.52 -13.61 -2.67
C LEU A 79 -17.68 -14.01 -1.76
N GLY A 80 -17.44 -14.04 -0.44
CA GLY A 80 -18.45 -14.37 0.56
C GLY A 80 -19.66 -13.42 0.54
N LEU A 81 -19.44 -12.12 0.40
CA LEU A 81 -20.52 -11.11 0.26
C LEU A 81 -21.35 -11.37 -1.00
N ASN A 82 -20.70 -11.65 -2.13
CA ASN A 82 -21.42 -12.02 -3.36
C ASN A 82 -22.20 -13.35 -3.20
N LYS A 83 -21.66 -14.35 -2.46
CA LYS A 83 -22.36 -15.62 -2.16
C LYS A 83 -23.63 -15.43 -1.35
N ILE A 84 -23.68 -14.44 -0.47
CA ILE A 84 -24.87 -14.14 0.35
C ILE A 84 -25.79 -13.11 -0.31
N GLY A 85 -25.55 -12.76 -1.59
CA GLY A 85 -26.43 -11.96 -2.43
C GLY A 85 -26.18 -10.46 -2.43
N HIS A 86 -25.06 -9.98 -1.89
CA HIS A 86 -24.68 -8.56 -1.95
C HIS A 86 -23.74 -8.30 -3.13
N ARG A 87 -23.86 -7.12 -3.73
CA ARG A 87 -22.92 -6.67 -4.77
C ARG A 87 -21.65 -6.14 -4.10
N ALA A 88 -20.58 -6.91 -4.17
CA ALA A 88 -19.31 -6.55 -3.55
C ALA A 88 -18.17 -6.54 -4.57
N MET A 89 -17.25 -5.59 -4.43
CA MET A 89 -16.02 -5.47 -5.22
C MET A 89 -14.82 -5.28 -4.30
N VAL A 90 -13.66 -5.77 -4.75
CA VAL A 90 -12.39 -5.52 -4.08
C VAL A 90 -11.54 -4.53 -4.87
N ALA A 91 -10.89 -3.59 -4.17
CA ALA A 91 -9.92 -2.65 -4.73
C ALA A 91 -8.54 -2.90 -4.10
N LEU A 92 -7.62 -3.44 -4.91
CA LEU A 92 -6.30 -3.90 -4.50
C LEU A 92 -5.18 -3.06 -5.10
N ARG A 93 -3.98 -3.22 -4.53
CA ARG A 93 -2.75 -2.69 -5.12
C ARG A 93 -2.23 -3.61 -6.21
N GLU A 94 -1.59 -3.01 -7.22
CA GLU A 94 -0.81 -3.72 -8.21
C GLU A 94 0.51 -4.23 -7.57
N PRO A 95 0.91 -5.48 -7.81
CA PRO A 95 2.18 -6.00 -7.31
C PRO A 95 3.38 -5.43 -8.05
N SER A 96 4.49 -5.23 -7.32
CA SER A 96 5.79 -4.83 -7.85
C SER A 96 6.63 -6.07 -8.18
N LEU A 97 7.41 -6.02 -9.26
CA LEU A 97 8.32 -7.10 -9.68
C LEU A 97 9.41 -7.39 -8.63
N GLY A 98 9.89 -6.36 -7.93
CA GLY A 98 10.93 -6.54 -6.92
C GLY A 98 10.55 -7.57 -5.85
N PRO A 99 9.43 -7.45 -5.13
CA PRO A 99 8.92 -8.49 -4.23
C PRO A 99 8.57 -9.81 -4.91
N CYS A 100 7.96 -9.79 -6.10
CA CYS A 100 7.59 -11.01 -6.83
C CYS A 100 8.79 -11.92 -7.11
N PHE A 101 9.90 -11.35 -7.51
CA PHE A 101 11.14 -12.07 -7.79
C PHE A 101 12.08 -12.13 -6.57
N GLY A 102 11.77 -11.41 -5.49
CA GLY A 102 12.57 -11.31 -4.26
C GLY A 102 12.15 -12.29 -3.17
N ILE A 103 11.48 -11.76 -2.14
CA ILE A 103 11.18 -12.52 -0.90
C ILE A 103 9.77 -13.11 -0.91
N LYS A 104 8.84 -12.45 -1.61
CA LYS A 104 7.41 -12.70 -1.49
C LYS A 104 6.83 -12.95 -2.87
N GLY A 105 6.02 -13.96 -3.03
CA GLY A 105 5.22 -14.16 -4.23
C GLY A 105 4.32 -12.95 -4.54
N GLY A 106 3.57 -13.03 -5.62
CA GLY A 106 2.68 -11.97 -6.09
C GLY A 106 1.62 -11.53 -5.07
N ALA A 107 0.84 -10.52 -5.43
CA ALA A 107 -0.22 -9.97 -4.58
C ALA A 107 -1.62 -10.24 -5.16
N ALA A 108 -1.81 -11.35 -5.87
CA ALA A 108 -3.08 -11.72 -6.50
C ALA A 108 -4.03 -12.53 -5.58
N GLY A 109 -3.70 -12.69 -4.30
CA GLY A 109 -4.39 -13.60 -3.37
C GLY A 109 -3.78 -15.00 -3.39
N GLY A 110 -4.52 -16.01 -2.94
CA GLY A 110 -4.06 -17.40 -2.94
C GLY A 110 -5.19 -18.41 -2.80
N GLY A 111 -4.92 -19.66 -3.16
CA GLY A 111 -5.93 -20.72 -3.19
C GLY A 111 -7.11 -20.38 -4.10
N TYR A 112 -8.32 -20.57 -3.61
CA TYR A 112 -9.55 -20.23 -4.32
C TYR A 112 -9.98 -18.76 -4.13
N ALA A 113 -9.22 -17.96 -3.39
CA ALA A 113 -9.45 -16.51 -3.23
C ALA A 113 -8.36 -15.72 -3.98
N GLN A 114 -8.45 -15.66 -5.30
CA GLN A 114 -7.52 -14.97 -6.19
C GLN A 114 -8.22 -13.99 -7.12
N VAL A 115 -7.47 -12.98 -7.59
CA VAL A 115 -7.81 -12.14 -8.75
C VAL A 115 -7.07 -12.65 -9.99
N LEU A 116 -7.76 -12.64 -11.12
CA LEU A 116 -7.31 -13.27 -12.36
C LEU A 116 -7.38 -12.31 -13.56
N PRO A 117 -6.46 -12.43 -14.52
CA PRO A 117 -5.42 -13.46 -14.72
C PRO A 117 -4.17 -13.21 -13.89
N MET A 118 -3.86 -14.10 -12.95
CA MET A 118 -2.82 -13.96 -11.92
C MET A 118 -1.42 -13.72 -12.49
N GLU A 119 -1.02 -14.48 -13.52
CA GLU A 119 0.30 -14.35 -14.13
C GLU A 119 0.53 -12.96 -14.73
N LYS A 120 -0.48 -12.39 -15.41
CA LYS A 120 -0.39 -11.04 -15.98
C LYS A 120 -0.35 -9.97 -14.90
N ILE A 121 -1.19 -10.10 -13.86
CA ILE A 121 -1.24 -9.16 -12.73
C ILE A 121 0.12 -9.11 -12.02
N ASN A 122 0.76 -10.25 -11.78
CA ASN A 122 2.02 -10.32 -11.06
C ASN A 122 3.26 -9.91 -11.87
N LEU A 123 3.16 -9.80 -13.19
CA LEU A 123 4.28 -9.45 -14.06
C LEU A 123 4.14 -8.05 -14.66
N HIS A 124 3.70 -7.93 -15.90
CA HIS A 124 3.65 -6.63 -16.59
C HIS A 124 2.26 -5.97 -16.61
N PHE A 125 1.23 -6.72 -16.27
CA PHE A 125 -0.18 -6.34 -16.18
C PHE A 125 -0.65 -5.48 -17.38
N THR A 126 -0.92 -4.18 -17.13
CA THR A 126 -1.32 -3.20 -18.15
C THR A 126 -0.22 -2.15 -18.42
N GLY A 127 0.90 -2.25 -17.72
CA GLY A 127 2.04 -1.36 -17.90
C GLY A 127 2.08 -0.13 -16.98
N ASP A 128 1.24 -0.03 -15.96
CA ASP A 128 1.20 1.14 -15.06
C ASP A 128 2.54 1.35 -14.32
N PHE A 129 3.16 0.28 -13.82
CA PHE A 129 4.51 0.35 -13.23
C PHE A 129 5.56 0.79 -14.24
N HIS A 130 5.46 0.32 -15.48
CA HIS A 130 6.36 0.76 -16.55
C HIS A 130 6.16 2.24 -16.86
N ALA A 131 4.91 2.72 -16.95
CA ALA A 131 4.59 4.11 -17.17
C ALA A 131 5.17 5.02 -16.07
N ILE A 132 5.02 4.63 -14.80
CA ILE A 132 5.60 5.35 -13.66
C ILE A 132 7.13 5.35 -13.73
N THR A 133 7.76 4.20 -13.99
CA THR A 133 9.22 4.07 -14.12
C THR A 133 9.73 4.95 -15.25
N SER A 134 9.07 4.93 -16.41
CA SER A 134 9.43 5.72 -17.58
C SER A 134 9.25 7.22 -17.33
N ALA A 135 8.13 7.64 -16.74
CA ALA A 135 7.87 9.04 -16.39
C ALA A 135 8.90 9.57 -15.39
N HIS A 136 9.20 8.79 -14.35
CA HIS A 136 10.19 9.16 -13.33
C HIS A 136 11.59 9.30 -13.91
N ASN A 137 12.03 8.36 -14.73
CA ASN A 137 13.37 8.37 -15.32
C ASN A 137 13.49 9.39 -16.45
N THR A 138 12.42 9.67 -17.20
CA THR A 138 12.37 10.77 -18.17
C THR A 138 12.55 12.11 -17.46
N LEU A 139 11.87 12.30 -16.32
CA LEU A 139 12.05 13.51 -15.51
C LEU A 139 13.50 13.64 -15.00
N SER A 140 14.13 12.53 -14.58
CA SER A 140 15.55 12.51 -14.20
C SER A 140 16.46 12.94 -15.35
N ALA A 141 16.22 12.41 -16.56
CA ALA A 141 17.00 12.74 -17.74
C ALA A 141 16.83 14.22 -18.17
N LEU A 142 15.59 14.74 -18.08
CA LEU A 142 15.31 16.15 -18.39
C LEU A 142 15.96 17.09 -17.39
N LEU A 143 15.99 16.75 -16.11
CA LEU A 143 16.68 17.49 -15.08
C LEU A 143 18.20 17.50 -15.32
N ASP A 144 18.80 16.33 -15.59
CA ASP A 144 20.23 16.23 -15.91
C ASP A 144 20.60 16.98 -17.19
N ASN A 145 19.74 16.95 -18.21
CA ASN A 145 19.91 17.75 -19.43
C ASN A 145 19.84 19.26 -19.12
N TYR A 146 18.89 19.69 -18.29
CA TYR A 146 18.81 21.11 -17.87
C TYR A 146 20.10 21.55 -17.20
N LEU A 147 20.64 20.79 -16.26
CA LEU A 147 21.92 21.08 -15.61
C LEU A 147 23.08 21.12 -16.61
N TYR A 148 23.12 20.17 -17.54
CA TYR A 148 24.18 20.14 -18.58
C TYR A 148 24.15 21.33 -19.50
N GLN A 149 22.99 21.74 -19.99
CA GLN A 149 22.86 22.88 -20.92
C GLN A 149 23.18 24.22 -20.25
N HIS A 150 22.97 24.36 -18.94
CA HIS A 150 23.23 25.57 -18.17
C HIS A 150 24.56 25.51 -17.38
N ARG A 151 25.46 24.55 -17.70
CA ARG A 151 26.73 24.37 -16.97
C ARG A 151 27.66 25.58 -16.99
N ASP A 152 27.65 26.34 -18.10
CA ASP A 152 28.50 27.51 -18.27
C ASP A 152 27.96 28.72 -17.48
N GLU A 153 26.70 28.74 -17.14
CA GLU A 153 26.05 29.71 -16.24
C GLU A 153 26.32 29.38 -14.75
N GLY A 154 27.06 28.30 -14.50
CA GLY A 154 27.28 27.68 -13.22
C GLY A 154 26.07 26.85 -12.76
N MET A 155 26.30 25.94 -11.84
CA MET A 155 25.25 25.06 -11.34
C MET A 155 24.10 25.89 -10.73
N LEU A 156 22.95 25.96 -11.39
CA LEU A 156 21.81 26.76 -10.96
C LEU A 156 21.13 26.16 -9.72
N LEU A 157 21.24 24.83 -9.54
CA LEU A 157 20.72 24.14 -8.37
C LEU A 157 21.84 23.88 -7.35
N LYS A 158 21.58 24.28 -6.11
CA LYS A 158 22.45 24.02 -4.97
C LYS A 158 22.30 22.59 -4.46
N GLU A 159 21.07 22.09 -4.50
CA GLU A 159 20.69 20.75 -4.03
C GLU A 159 19.78 20.08 -5.04
N ILE A 160 19.94 18.77 -5.25
CA ILE A 160 19.13 17.96 -6.15
C ILE A 160 18.57 16.77 -5.35
N TYR A 161 17.26 16.62 -5.33
CA TYR A 161 16.57 15.58 -4.56
C TYR A 161 16.11 14.42 -5.43
N TRP A 162 15.91 14.64 -6.74
CA TRP A 162 15.36 13.68 -7.66
C TRP A 162 16.41 12.64 -8.08
N LYS A 163 16.11 11.37 -7.84
CA LYS A 163 16.92 10.21 -8.24
C LYS A 163 16.32 9.52 -9.46
N ARG A 164 16.72 8.28 -9.72
CA ARG A 164 16.11 7.37 -10.68
C ARG A 164 15.33 6.28 -9.95
N VAL A 165 14.51 5.52 -10.69
CA VAL A 165 13.81 4.35 -10.15
C VAL A 165 13.95 3.15 -11.07
N LEU A 166 13.84 1.95 -10.47
CA LEU A 166 13.76 0.69 -11.18
C LEU A 166 12.91 -0.29 -10.38
N ASP A 167 12.02 -1.05 -11.02
CA ASP A 167 11.12 -1.97 -10.31
C ASP A 167 11.76 -3.34 -10.07
N VAL A 168 12.92 -3.33 -9.42
CA VAL A 168 13.67 -4.52 -9.00
C VAL A 168 14.27 -4.32 -7.60
N ASN A 169 14.66 -5.39 -6.95
CA ASN A 169 15.44 -5.37 -5.72
C ASN A 169 16.93 -5.44 -6.06
N ASP A 170 17.61 -4.29 -6.09
CA ASP A 170 19.04 -4.23 -6.39
C ASP A 170 19.80 -3.30 -5.42
N ARG A 171 20.50 -3.88 -4.46
CA ARG A 171 21.28 -3.13 -3.46
C ARG A 171 22.45 -2.37 -4.06
N SER A 172 22.95 -2.78 -5.23
CA SER A 172 24.10 -2.15 -5.91
C SER A 172 23.74 -0.77 -6.45
N LEU A 173 22.44 -0.52 -6.70
CA LEU A 173 21.93 0.75 -7.23
C LEU A 173 21.66 1.81 -6.16
N ARG A 174 21.87 1.53 -4.88
CA ARG A 174 21.63 2.51 -3.80
C ARG A 174 22.47 3.75 -3.89
N HIS A 175 23.69 3.61 -4.43
CA HIS A 175 24.64 4.68 -4.67
C HIS A 175 25.32 4.42 -6.01
N VAL A 176 25.25 5.40 -6.90
CA VAL A 176 25.88 5.37 -8.24
C VAL A 176 26.50 6.73 -8.54
N LEU A 177 27.63 6.73 -9.22
CA LEU A 177 28.20 7.92 -9.81
C LEU A 177 27.63 8.05 -11.22
N ILE A 178 27.03 9.18 -11.58
CA ILE A 178 26.50 9.45 -12.93
C ILE A 178 27.28 10.58 -13.59
N GLY A 179 27.27 10.61 -14.93
CA GLY A 179 27.95 11.61 -15.72
C GLY A 179 29.47 11.44 -15.80
N GLU A 180 30.03 10.33 -15.31
CA GLU A 180 31.46 10.02 -15.38
C GLU A 180 31.94 9.85 -16.84
N GLY A 181 33.19 10.20 -17.12
CA GLY A 181 33.84 9.99 -18.42
C GLY A 181 33.94 11.20 -19.30
N GLY A 182 33.76 12.39 -18.75
CA GLY A 182 34.03 13.67 -19.41
C GLY A 182 32.79 14.45 -19.85
N GLY A 183 33.01 15.65 -20.35
CA GLY A 183 31.99 16.68 -20.55
C GLY A 183 30.85 16.35 -21.53
N THR A 184 30.95 15.29 -22.32
CA THR A 184 29.87 14.83 -23.20
C THR A 184 28.89 13.87 -22.49
N ASN A 185 29.27 13.34 -21.31
CA ASN A 185 28.48 12.37 -20.57
C ASN A 185 27.56 13.04 -19.51
N GLY A 186 27.55 14.34 -19.41
CA GLY A 186 26.77 15.11 -18.45
C GLY A 186 27.60 15.72 -17.33
N ILE A 187 26.95 16.02 -16.20
CA ILE A 187 27.61 16.55 -15.00
C ILE A 187 27.81 15.40 -14.03
N GLU A 188 29.08 15.18 -13.65
CA GLU A 188 29.43 14.15 -12.69
C GLU A 188 28.86 14.49 -11.30
N ARG A 189 28.09 13.57 -10.74
CA ARG A 189 27.53 13.67 -9.39
C ARG A 189 27.10 12.33 -8.81
N ASP A 190 27.07 12.26 -7.50
CA ASP A 190 26.46 11.15 -6.75
C ASP A 190 24.95 11.11 -6.95
N SER A 191 24.41 9.92 -7.13
CA SER A 191 22.99 9.65 -7.27
C SER A 191 22.64 8.25 -6.75
N GLY A 192 21.47 7.73 -7.07
CA GLY A 192 21.03 6.38 -6.73
C GLY A 192 19.71 6.07 -7.39
N PHE A 193 19.25 4.84 -7.14
CA PHE A 193 17.93 4.37 -7.55
C PHE A 193 17.09 4.03 -6.33
N ASP A 194 15.82 4.38 -6.39
CA ASP A 194 14.79 3.85 -5.51
C ASP A 194 13.98 2.78 -6.27
N ILE A 195 13.27 1.91 -5.57
CA ILE A 195 12.33 0.99 -6.21
C ILE A 195 11.09 1.77 -6.70
N THR A 196 10.50 1.40 -7.83
CA THR A 196 9.36 2.13 -8.43
C THR A 196 8.21 2.40 -7.45
N PRO A 197 7.78 1.48 -6.55
CA PRO A 197 6.78 1.76 -5.52
C PRO A 197 7.13 2.89 -4.53
N ALA A 198 8.40 3.26 -4.44
CA ALA A 198 8.87 4.38 -3.61
C ALA A 198 8.90 5.72 -4.35
N SER A 199 8.59 5.72 -5.64
CA SER A 199 8.49 6.94 -6.46
C SER A 199 7.40 7.87 -5.93
N GLU A 200 7.66 9.18 -5.91
CA GLU A 200 6.62 10.16 -5.63
C GLU A 200 5.50 10.12 -6.68
N LEU A 201 5.81 9.81 -7.95
CA LEU A 201 4.81 9.63 -9.01
C LEU A 201 3.85 8.48 -8.71
N MET A 202 4.31 7.39 -8.08
CA MET A 202 3.43 6.31 -7.61
C MET A 202 2.47 6.80 -6.53
N ALA A 203 2.94 7.59 -5.57
CA ALA A 203 2.09 8.18 -4.53
C ALA A 203 1.10 9.18 -5.14
N ILE A 204 1.53 10.00 -6.08
CA ILE A 204 0.68 10.97 -6.81
C ILE A 204 -0.42 10.24 -7.57
N LEU A 205 -0.10 9.19 -8.34
CA LEU A 205 -1.10 8.38 -9.07
C LEU A 205 -2.18 7.82 -8.13
N CYS A 206 -1.76 7.35 -6.96
CA CYS A 206 -2.68 6.75 -5.99
C CYS A 206 -3.53 7.77 -5.21
N LEU A 207 -3.08 9.02 -5.08
CA LEU A 207 -3.77 10.08 -4.34
C LEU A 207 -4.51 11.08 -5.25
N ALA A 208 -4.25 11.06 -6.55
CA ALA A 208 -4.94 11.89 -7.53
C ALA A 208 -6.43 11.55 -7.59
N THR A 209 -7.25 12.58 -7.81
CA THR A 209 -8.71 12.49 -7.90
C THR A 209 -9.24 12.73 -9.32
N SER A 210 -8.39 13.19 -10.23
CA SER A 210 -8.65 13.39 -11.66
C SER A 210 -7.35 13.55 -12.43
N LEU A 211 -7.42 13.57 -13.76
CA LEU A 211 -6.25 13.85 -14.62
C LEU A 211 -5.71 15.28 -14.39
N GLU A 212 -6.57 16.26 -14.12
CA GLU A 212 -6.16 17.63 -13.81
C GLU A 212 -5.41 17.68 -12.47
N ASP A 213 -5.90 16.97 -11.45
CA ASP A 213 -5.22 16.87 -10.14
C ASP A 213 -3.89 16.14 -10.28
N LEU A 214 -3.82 15.06 -11.08
CA LEU A 214 -2.57 14.38 -11.42
C LEU A 214 -1.56 15.35 -12.01
N ARG A 215 -1.95 16.12 -13.05
CA ARG A 215 -1.09 17.10 -13.71
C ARG A 215 -0.61 18.19 -12.75
N ARG A 216 -1.51 18.75 -11.93
CA ARG A 216 -1.18 19.77 -10.91
C ARG A 216 -0.12 19.25 -9.94
N ARG A 217 -0.32 18.03 -9.44
CA ARG A 217 0.61 17.36 -8.50
C ARG A 217 1.97 17.11 -9.12
N ILE A 218 2.02 16.62 -10.37
CA ILE A 218 3.28 16.42 -11.11
C ILE A 218 4.03 17.74 -11.23
N GLY A 219 3.36 18.84 -11.57
CA GLY A 219 3.96 20.15 -11.69
C GLY A 219 4.60 20.67 -10.39
N ASN A 220 4.03 20.27 -9.25
CA ASN A 220 4.49 20.69 -7.93
C ASN A 220 5.62 19.83 -7.35
N ILE A 221 6.05 18.75 -8.00
CA ILE A 221 7.16 17.91 -7.51
C ILE A 221 8.41 18.77 -7.34
N LEU A 222 9.01 18.73 -6.15
CA LEU A 222 10.26 19.40 -5.83
C LEU A 222 11.44 18.59 -6.36
N LEU A 223 12.18 19.16 -7.30
CA LEU A 223 13.38 18.54 -7.91
C LEU A 223 14.66 18.93 -7.19
N GLY A 224 14.71 20.14 -6.65
CA GLY A 224 15.90 20.67 -5.99
C GLY A 224 15.69 22.10 -5.47
N ILE A 225 16.79 22.71 -5.05
CA ILE A 225 16.85 24.08 -4.54
C ILE A 225 17.81 24.89 -5.37
N THR A 226 17.39 26.10 -5.79
CA THR A 226 18.26 27.04 -6.52
C THR A 226 19.35 27.59 -5.62
N ARG A 227 20.35 28.28 -6.21
CA ARG A 227 21.42 28.96 -5.45
C ARG A 227 20.88 30.05 -4.52
N GLU A 228 19.79 30.69 -4.90
CA GLU A 228 19.09 31.71 -4.10
C GLU A 228 18.24 31.11 -2.98
N GLY A 229 18.24 29.78 -2.84
CA GLY A 229 17.48 29.08 -1.80
C GLY A 229 15.99 28.89 -2.11
N LYS A 230 15.55 29.06 -3.37
CA LYS A 230 14.16 28.86 -3.79
C LYS A 230 13.92 27.42 -4.24
N PRO A 231 12.67 26.89 -4.07
CA PRO A 231 12.31 25.59 -4.61
C PRO A 231 12.38 25.61 -6.14
N PHE A 232 12.86 24.50 -6.74
CA PHE A 232 12.85 24.24 -8.17
C PHE A 232 11.99 23.01 -8.44
N THR A 233 10.90 23.20 -9.14
CA THR A 233 9.85 22.20 -9.35
C THR A 233 9.81 21.71 -10.82
N VAL A 234 8.96 20.72 -11.11
CA VAL A 234 8.69 20.24 -12.48
C VAL A 234 8.06 21.35 -13.33
N ASN A 235 7.27 22.26 -12.73
CA ASN A 235 6.75 23.44 -13.42
C ASN A 235 7.90 24.39 -13.84
N ASP A 236 8.89 24.61 -12.97
CA ASP A 236 10.05 25.45 -13.27
C ASP A 236 10.92 24.83 -14.38
N LEU A 237 11.02 23.50 -14.42
CA LEU A 237 11.68 22.76 -15.49
C LEU A 237 10.89 22.83 -16.83
N GLY A 238 9.59 23.16 -16.79
CA GLY A 238 8.73 23.34 -17.96
C GLY A 238 8.23 22.04 -18.63
N VAL A 239 8.27 20.90 -17.93
CA VAL A 239 8.02 19.58 -18.54
C VAL A 239 6.77 18.85 -17.98
N THR A 240 5.97 19.52 -17.18
CA THR A 240 4.76 18.94 -16.55
C THR A 240 3.86 18.21 -17.54
N GLY A 241 3.62 18.78 -18.72
CA GLY A 241 2.80 18.16 -19.76
C GLY A 241 3.38 16.87 -20.31
N ALA A 242 4.68 16.82 -20.55
CA ALA A 242 5.36 15.63 -21.07
C ALA A 242 5.33 14.47 -20.06
N ILE A 243 5.55 14.75 -18.77
CA ILE A 243 5.48 13.73 -17.72
C ILE A 243 4.04 13.25 -17.51
N THR A 244 3.05 14.16 -17.55
CA THR A 244 1.63 13.79 -17.47
C THR A 244 1.21 12.89 -18.63
N ALA A 245 1.66 13.19 -19.86
CA ALA A 245 1.33 12.40 -21.04
C ALA A 245 1.74 10.92 -20.93
N LEU A 246 2.84 10.60 -20.22
CA LEU A 246 3.25 9.22 -19.95
C LEU A 246 2.33 8.48 -18.98
N LEU A 247 1.46 9.18 -18.26
CA LEU A 247 0.58 8.63 -17.22
C LEU A 247 -0.92 8.72 -17.56
N VAL A 248 -1.27 9.19 -18.76
CA VAL A 248 -2.68 9.37 -19.18
C VAL A 248 -3.46 8.06 -19.12
N ASP A 249 -2.89 6.95 -19.58
CA ASP A 249 -3.54 5.64 -19.52
C ASP A 249 -3.40 5.00 -18.14
N ALA A 250 -2.30 5.29 -17.45
CA ALA A 250 -2.02 4.72 -16.13
C ALA A 250 -2.94 5.27 -15.03
N ILE A 251 -3.62 6.40 -15.22
CA ILE A 251 -4.56 6.95 -14.24
C ILE A 251 -5.84 6.12 -14.12
N HIS A 252 -6.22 5.41 -15.17
CA HIS A 252 -7.45 4.60 -15.21
C HIS A 252 -7.26 3.27 -14.48
N PRO A 253 -8.07 2.97 -13.44
CA PRO A 253 -8.00 1.71 -12.71
C PRO A 253 -8.26 0.48 -13.58
N ASN A 254 -7.55 -0.60 -13.29
CA ASN A 254 -7.64 -1.85 -14.04
C ASN A 254 -8.76 -2.73 -13.48
N LEU A 255 -9.77 -3.03 -14.30
CA LEU A 255 -10.82 -4.00 -14.00
C LEU A 255 -10.34 -5.39 -14.37
N VAL A 256 -10.50 -6.32 -13.45
CA VAL A 256 -10.24 -7.76 -13.57
C VAL A 256 -11.37 -8.54 -12.89
N GLN A 257 -11.21 -9.85 -12.76
CA GLN A 257 -12.18 -10.72 -12.10
C GLN A 257 -11.52 -11.60 -11.05
N THR A 258 -12.32 -12.10 -10.12
CA THR A 258 -11.89 -13.11 -9.15
C THR A 258 -12.07 -14.53 -9.72
N THR A 259 -11.64 -15.53 -8.95
CA THR A 259 -11.87 -16.96 -9.23
C THR A 259 -13.35 -17.34 -9.38
N GLU A 260 -14.28 -16.52 -8.87
CA GLU A 260 -15.73 -16.73 -9.00
C GLU A 260 -16.38 -15.72 -9.95
N GLN A 261 -15.59 -15.11 -10.86
CA GLN A 261 -16.05 -14.14 -11.87
C GLN A 261 -16.74 -12.89 -11.29
N THR A 262 -16.43 -12.53 -10.04
CA THR A 262 -16.85 -11.24 -9.49
C THR A 262 -15.84 -10.15 -9.86
N PRO A 263 -16.27 -8.88 -10.00
CA PRO A 263 -15.40 -7.80 -10.43
C PRO A 263 -14.40 -7.41 -9.35
N ALA A 264 -13.20 -6.99 -9.78
CA ALA A 264 -12.16 -6.46 -8.91
C ALA A 264 -11.41 -5.33 -9.61
N PHE A 265 -11.01 -4.29 -8.87
CA PHE A 265 -10.09 -3.27 -9.33
C PHE A 265 -8.69 -3.50 -8.79
N ILE A 266 -7.68 -3.31 -9.64
CA ILE A 266 -6.27 -3.31 -9.26
C ILE A 266 -5.64 -2.03 -9.78
N HIS A 267 -5.06 -1.20 -8.90
CA HIS A 267 -4.48 0.05 -9.33
C HIS A 267 -3.49 0.63 -8.33
N GLY A 268 -2.28 0.97 -8.82
CA GLY A 268 -1.19 1.54 -8.06
C GLY A 268 -0.60 0.57 -7.03
N GLY A 269 0.64 0.77 -6.65
CA GLY A 269 1.37 -0.15 -5.77
C GLY A 269 2.34 0.52 -4.78
N PRO A 270 1.98 1.60 -4.07
CA PRO A 270 2.88 2.23 -3.11
C PRO A 270 3.12 1.32 -1.90
N PHE A 271 4.37 1.25 -1.40
CA PHE A 271 4.68 0.45 -0.22
C PHE A 271 4.30 1.17 1.08
N ALA A 272 3.71 0.45 2.04
CA ALA A 272 3.24 1.03 3.31
C ALA A 272 4.36 1.34 4.32
N ASN A 273 5.57 0.82 4.14
CA ASN A 273 6.72 1.10 5.00
C ASN A 273 7.57 2.29 4.53
N ILE A 274 7.29 2.86 3.36
CA ILE A 274 8.00 4.01 2.77
C ILE A 274 7.07 5.03 2.11
N ALA A 275 5.79 4.68 1.91
CA ALA A 275 4.73 5.51 1.36
C ALA A 275 3.40 5.19 2.06
N HIS A 276 2.25 5.63 1.52
CA HIS A 276 0.95 5.44 2.20
C HIS A 276 0.36 4.02 2.07
N GLY A 277 0.85 3.19 1.14
CA GLY A 277 0.62 1.75 1.14
C GLY A 277 -0.79 1.24 0.85
N CYS A 278 -1.59 2.01 0.10
CA CYS A 278 -2.97 1.66 -0.26
C CYS A 278 -3.15 1.71 -1.78
N SER A 279 -4.18 1.03 -2.31
CA SER A 279 -4.60 1.21 -3.70
C SER A 279 -5.04 2.67 -3.95
N SER A 280 -5.26 3.04 -5.22
CA SER A 280 -5.61 4.41 -5.56
C SER A 280 -6.97 4.86 -4.99
N VAL A 281 -7.12 6.17 -4.84
CA VAL A 281 -8.40 6.82 -4.54
C VAL A 281 -9.42 6.50 -5.63
N LEU A 282 -9.01 6.58 -6.91
CA LEU A 282 -9.87 6.34 -8.06
C LEU A 282 -10.41 4.92 -8.09
N ALA A 283 -9.57 3.89 -7.89
CA ALA A 283 -10.02 2.50 -7.84
C ALA A 283 -11.02 2.26 -6.70
N THR A 284 -10.79 2.86 -5.53
CA THR A 284 -11.70 2.73 -4.38
C THR A 284 -13.04 3.43 -4.66
N LYS A 285 -13.03 4.62 -5.24
CA LYS A 285 -14.25 5.35 -5.58
C LYS A 285 -15.04 4.69 -6.72
N LEU A 286 -14.37 4.15 -7.76
CA LEU A 286 -15.03 3.37 -8.79
C LEU A 286 -15.67 2.11 -8.22
N ALA A 287 -14.98 1.38 -7.36
CA ALA A 287 -15.54 0.22 -6.69
C ALA A 287 -16.79 0.60 -5.87
N LEU A 288 -16.76 1.69 -5.10
CA LEU A 288 -17.91 2.23 -4.37
C LEU A 288 -19.04 2.68 -5.32
N THR A 289 -18.72 3.18 -6.51
CA THR A 289 -19.72 3.56 -7.49
C THR A 289 -20.52 2.36 -7.99
N PHE A 290 -19.85 1.22 -8.19
CA PHE A 290 -20.43 0.06 -8.86
C PHE A 290 -20.78 -1.11 -7.93
N SER A 291 -20.55 -1.00 -6.61
CA SER A 291 -20.91 -2.03 -5.64
C SER A 291 -21.45 -1.45 -4.34
N ASP A 292 -22.31 -2.22 -3.65
CA ASP A 292 -22.87 -1.81 -2.36
C ASP A 292 -21.85 -1.93 -1.23
N TYR A 293 -20.91 -2.89 -1.38
CA TYR A 293 -19.79 -3.14 -0.45
C TYR A 293 -18.48 -3.13 -1.21
N THR A 294 -17.61 -2.21 -0.87
CA THR A 294 -16.25 -2.14 -1.40
C THR A 294 -15.24 -2.55 -0.36
N ILE A 295 -14.46 -3.57 -0.67
CA ILE A 295 -13.38 -4.06 0.18
C ILE A 295 -12.06 -3.50 -0.33
N THR A 296 -11.25 -2.92 0.55
CA THR A 296 -9.89 -2.51 0.22
C THR A 296 -8.93 -2.89 1.33
N GLU A 297 -7.65 -2.99 1.01
CA GLU A 297 -6.63 -3.33 2.00
C GLU A 297 -5.63 -2.20 2.22
N ALA A 298 -5.03 -2.18 3.42
CA ALA A 298 -3.87 -1.38 3.73
C ALA A 298 -2.65 -2.29 3.96
N GLY A 299 -1.48 -1.85 3.50
CA GLY A 299 -0.25 -2.66 3.56
C GLY A 299 0.23 -2.90 4.98
N PHE A 300 0.76 -4.09 5.24
CA PHE A 300 1.30 -4.52 6.54
C PHE A 300 0.28 -4.52 7.67
N GLY A 301 0.71 -4.21 8.90
CA GLY A 301 -0.14 -4.17 10.09
C GLY A 301 -0.95 -2.87 10.21
N ALA A 302 -1.95 -2.89 11.10
CA ALA A 302 -2.83 -1.75 11.30
C ALA A 302 -2.10 -0.50 11.83
N ASP A 303 -0.99 -0.67 12.52
CA ASP A 303 -0.15 0.43 13.00
C ASP A 303 0.48 1.25 11.85
N LEU A 304 0.82 0.61 10.74
CA LEU A 304 1.41 1.26 9.57
C LEU A 304 0.37 1.53 8.48
N GLY A 305 -0.27 0.47 7.98
CA GLY A 305 -1.13 0.57 6.83
C GLY A 305 -2.46 1.23 7.13
N ALA A 306 -3.17 0.81 8.19
CA ALA A 306 -4.46 1.40 8.51
C ALA A 306 -4.32 2.85 9.00
N GLU A 307 -3.28 3.17 9.79
CA GLU A 307 -2.98 4.55 10.18
C GLU A 307 -2.88 5.46 8.95
N LYS A 308 -2.06 5.09 7.95
CA LYS A 308 -1.88 5.88 6.73
C LYS A 308 -3.12 5.88 5.83
N PHE A 309 -3.87 4.79 5.82
CA PHE A 309 -5.15 4.73 5.12
C PHE A 309 -6.12 5.79 5.68
N PHE A 310 -6.21 5.93 7.00
CA PHE A 310 -7.08 6.92 7.63
C PHE A 310 -6.50 8.33 7.53
N ASP A 311 -5.28 8.56 8.03
CA ASP A 311 -4.69 9.89 8.17
C ASP A 311 -4.25 10.52 6.85
N ILE A 312 -4.00 9.72 5.80
CA ILE A 312 -3.60 10.21 4.49
C ILE A 312 -4.70 10.03 3.46
N LYS A 313 -5.04 8.77 3.09
CA LYS A 313 -5.95 8.48 1.97
C LYS A 313 -7.38 8.90 2.27
N CYS A 314 -7.97 8.47 3.39
CA CYS A 314 -9.36 8.81 3.73
C CYS A 314 -9.52 10.31 3.95
N ARG A 315 -8.56 10.94 4.65
CA ARG A 315 -8.55 12.38 4.87
C ARG A 315 -8.53 13.14 3.53
N ARG A 316 -7.69 12.73 2.59
CA ARG A 316 -7.56 13.38 1.28
C ARG A 316 -8.78 13.19 0.38
N ALA A 317 -9.34 11.99 0.37
CA ALA A 317 -10.41 11.59 -0.53
C ALA A 317 -11.82 11.72 0.08
N ASN A 318 -11.92 12.20 1.32
CA ASN A 318 -13.16 12.26 2.10
C ASN A 318 -13.89 10.91 2.15
N LEU A 319 -13.14 9.84 2.38
CA LEU A 319 -13.67 8.48 2.50
C LEU A 319 -13.99 8.15 3.96
N GLN A 320 -15.11 7.47 4.18
CA GLN A 320 -15.55 7.04 5.50
C GLN A 320 -15.73 5.52 5.52
N PRO A 321 -14.79 4.75 6.10
CA PRO A 321 -14.97 3.30 6.25
C PRO A 321 -16.14 2.99 7.18
N ALA A 322 -17.03 2.09 6.73
CA ALA A 322 -18.16 1.60 7.53
C ALA A 322 -17.72 0.57 8.56
N LEU A 323 -16.62 -0.14 8.30
CA LEU A 323 -16.09 -1.19 9.16
C LEU A 323 -14.61 -1.43 8.86
N THR A 324 -13.86 -1.91 9.87
CA THR A 324 -12.51 -2.44 9.69
C THR A 324 -12.48 -3.94 10.04
N VAL A 325 -11.98 -4.75 9.12
CA VAL A 325 -11.70 -6.18 9.33
C VAL A 325 -10.23 -6.33 9.72
N LEU A 326 -9.98 -6.85 10.92
CA LEU A 326 -8.63 -7.14 11.43
C LEU A 326 -8.29 -8.61 11.19
N VAL A 327 -7.38 -8.90 10.29
CA VAL A 327 -6.91 -10.25 10.00
C VAL A 327 -5.93 -10.71 11.07
N VAL A 328 -6.20 -11.86 11.63
CA VAL A 328 -5.41 -12.52 12.67
C VAL A 328 -5.09 -13.94 12.22
N THR A 329 -3.90 -14.43 12.55
CA THR A 329 -3.48 -15.82 12.31
C THR A 329 -2.87 -16.43 13.57
N THR A 330 -3.05 -17.72 13.79
CA THR A 330 -2.41 -18.44 14.90
C THR A 330 -0.91 -18.29 14.85
N GLN A 331 -0.30 -18.43 13.65
CA GLN A 331 1.14 -18.27 13.42
C GLN A 331 1.64 -16.87 13.77
N GLY A 332 0.89 -15.84 13.37
CA GLY A 332 1.22 -14.44 13.69
C GLY A 332 1.20 -14.18 15.20
N LEU A 333 0.15 -14.64 15.87
CA LEU A 333 0.03 -14.51 17.33
C LEU A 333 1.15 -15.27 18.05
N LYS A 334 1.41 -16.52 17.69
CA LYS A 334 2.50 -17.31 18.29
C LYS A 334 3.86 -16.64 18.11
N MET A 335 4.17 -16.12 16.94
CA MET A 335 5.40 -15.35 16.71
C MET A 335 5.48 -14.13 17.64
N HIS A 336 4.39 -13.36 17.75
CA HIS A 336 4.32 -12.20 18.65
C HIS A 336 4.28 -12.57 20.13
N GLY A 337 3.95 -13.82 20.46
CA GLY A 337 4.06 -14.40 21.79
C GLY A 337 5.41 -15.03 22.10
N GLY A 338 6.42 -14.83 21.23
CA GLY A 338 7.80 -15.27 21.46
C GLY A 338 8.12 -16.68 20.99
N VAL A 339 7.23 -17.34 20.24
CA VAL A 339 7.52 -18.64 19.63
C VAL A 339 8.49 -18.47 18.47
N GLU A 340 9.52 -19.31 18.41
CA GLU A 340 10.52 -19.34 17.34
C GLU A 340 9.86 -19.53 15.96
N THR A 341 10.36 -18.83 14.95
CA THR A 341 9.72 -18.76 13.62
C THR A 341 9.60 -20.12 12.93
N ASP A 342 10.47 -21.08 13.21
CA ASP A 342 10.44 -22.45 12.70
C ASP A 342 9.37 -23.33 13.38
N LYS A 343 8.93 -22.95 14.58
CA LYS A 343 7.94 -23.67 15.41
C LYS A 343 6.54 -23.06 15.41
N ILE A 344 6.32 -21.91 14.79
CA ILE A 344 4.99 -21.23 14.79
C ILE A 344 3.87 -22.04 14.14
N LYS A 345 4.19 -23.06 13.36
CA LYS A 345 3.22 -23.98 12.74
C LYS A 345 2.76 -25.08 13.69
N GLU A 346 3.48 -25.31 14.78
CA GLU A 346 3.13 -26.30 15.80
C GLU A 346 2.14 -25.67 16.80
N PRO A 347 1.22 -26.46 17.38
CA PRO A 347 0.35 -25.98 18.45
C PRO A 347 1.14 -25.43 19.63
N ASN A 348 0.84 -24.22 20.07
CA ASN A 348 1.49 -23.58 21.21
C ASN A 348 0.54 -22.63 21.93
N ARG A 349 -0.20 -23.15 22.90
CA ARG A 349 -1.18 -22.39 23.68
C ARG A 349 -0.57 -21.19 24.41
N ILE A 350 0.60 -21.36 25.04
CA ILE A 350 1.26 -20.28 25.81
C ILE A 350 1.65 -19.13 24.90
N GLY A 351 2.35 -19.42 23.80
CA GLY A 351 2.73 -18.40 22.83
C GLY A 351 1.53 -17.73 22.18
N LEU A 352 0.44 -18.47 21.92
CA LEU A 352 -0.79 -17.90 21.37
C LEU A 352 -1.38 -16.85 22.33
N LEU A 353 -1.52 -17.20 23.62
CA LEU A 353 -2.08 -16.30 24.65
C LEU A 353 -1.22 -15.05 24.87
N GLU A 354 0.10 -15.20 24.93
CA GLU A 354 1.01 -14.05 25.00
C GLU A 354 0.91 -13.14 23.77
N GLY A 355 0.68 -13.73 22.60
CA GLY A 355 0.51 -13.00 21.34
C GLY A 355 -0.75 -12.13 21.30
N PHE A 356 -1.75 -12.38 22.12
CA PHE A 356 -2.97 -11.56 22.19
C PHE A 356 -2.67 -10.09 22.51
N ARG A 357 -1.61 -9.80 23.25
CA ARG A 357 -1.19 -8.40 23.51
C ARG A 357 -0.95 -7.59 22.23
N ASN A 358 -0.43 -8.23 21.17
CA ASN A 358 -0.25 -7.58 19.86
C ASN A 358 -1.60 -7.28 19.21
N MET A 359 -2.52 -8.25 19.19
CA MET A 359 -3.87 -8.09 18.65
C MET A 359 -4.65 -6.99 19.42
N ASP A 360 -4.60 -7.01 20.74
CA ASP A 360 -5.28 -6.03 21.60
C ASP A 360 -4.81 -4.60 21.34
N LYS A 361 -3.50 -4.44 21.09
CA LYS A 361 -2.93 -3.13 20.74
C LYS A 361 -3.48 -2.65 19.40
N HIS A 362 -3.57 -3.51 18.39
CA HIS A 362 -4.15 -3.16 17.10
C HIS A 362 -5.64 -2.81 17.22
N ILE A 363 -6.43 -3.58 17.99
CA ILE A 363 -7.84 -3.30 18.25
C ILE A 363 -7.99 -1.92 18.94
N ARG A 364 -7.21 -1.65 19.99
CA ARG A 364 -7.22 -0.35 20.66
C ARG A 364 -6.86 0.81 19.73
N ASN A 365 -5.88 0.61 18.85
CA ASN A 365 -5.48 1.62 17.87
C ASN A 365 -6.61 1.92 16.88
N LEU A 366 -7.25 0.89 16.31
CA LEU A 366 -8.35 1.05 15.36
C LEU A 366 -9.55 1.77 16.01
N ARG A 367 -9.87 1.47 17.29
CA ARG A 367 -10.91 2.17 18.04
C ARG A 367 -10.63 3.66 18.24
N LYS A 368 -9.36 4.08 18.30
CA LYS A 368 -8.99 5.51 18.35
C LYS A 368 -9.42 6.26 17.10
N PHE A 369 -9.38 5.61 15.94
CA PHE A 369 -9.87 6.15 14.67
C PHE A 369 -11.40 6.12 14.53
N GLY A 370 -12.12 5.66 15.54
CA GLY A 370 -13.59 5.55 15.52
C GLY A 370 -14.10 4.28 14.84
N GLN A 371 -13.21 3.33 14.55
CA GLN A 371 -13.59 2.12 13.82
C GLN A 371 -14.32 1.11 14.70
N ASN A 372 -15.40 0.54 14.19
CA ASN A 372 -15.92 -0.74 14.62
C ASN A 372 -15.12 -1.86 13.92
N ILE A 373 -14.95 -3.00 14.59
CA ILE A 373 -13.98 -4.02 14.19
C ILE A 373 -14.65 -5.39 14.17
N VAL A 374 -14.39 -6.13 13.08
CA VAL A 374 -14.60 -7.58 13.02
C VAL A 374 -13.23 -8.25 12.88
N VAL A 375 -12.96 -9.26 13.67
CA VAL A 375 -11.72 -10.05 13.56
C VAL A 375 -11.96 -11.21 12.60
N ALA A 376 -11.17 -11.25 11.51
CA ALA A 376 -11.11 -12.38 10.60
C ALA A 376 -9.97 -13.32 11.02
N ILE A 377 -10.29 -14.49 11.54
CA ILE A 377 -9.31 -15.52 11.89
C ILE A 377 -8.98 -16.29 10.62
N ASN A 378 -7.88 -15.94 9.97
CA ASN A 378 -7.46 -16.55 8.70
C ASN A 378 -6.83 -17.93 8.96
N ARG A 379 -7.57 -18.99 8.66
CA ARG A 379 -7.21 -20.38 8.94
C ARG A 379 -6.14 -20.90 7.99
N PHE A 380 -5.10 -21.50 8.55
CA PHE A 380 -4.10 -22.32 7.82
C PHE A 380 -4.33 -23.80 8.08
N ALA A 381 -3.85 -24.66 7.17
CA ALA A 381 -4.00 -26.11 7.26
C ALA A 381 -3.39 -26.75 8.54
N THR A 382 -2.48 -26.04 9.19
CA THR A 382 -1.81 -26.49 10.43
C THR A 382 -2.50 -26.02 11.70
N ASP A 383 -3.54 -25.19 11.60
CA ASP A 383 -4.22 -24.63 12.76
C ASP A 383 -5.14 -25.66 13.41
N THR A 384 -5.16 -25.69 14.73
CA THR A 384 -6.06 -26.55 15.51
C THR A 384 -7.35 -25.80 15.86
N ASP A 385 -8.45 -26.53 15.98
CA ASP A 385 -9.74 -25.95 16.38
C ASP A 385 -9.68 -25.37 17.81
N GLU A 386 -8.83 -25.92 18.70
CA GLU A 386 -8.58 -25.35 20.03
C GLU A 386 -7.97 -23.95 19.93
N GLU A 387 -6.91 -23.75 19.11
CA GLU A 387 -6.27 -22.45 18.94
C GLU A 387 -7.22 -21.42 18.33
N LEU A 388 -8.04 -21.83 17.34
CA LEU A 388 -9.06 -20.96 16.73
C LEU A 388 -10.14 -20.56 17.75
N SER A 389 -10.59 -21.49 18.58
CA SER A 389 -11.57 -21.24 19.65
C SER A 389 -11.05 -20.25 20.68
N LEU A 390 -9.79 -20.40 21.11
CA LEU A 390 -9.14 -19.47 22.06
C LEU A 390 -9.11 -18.03 21.52
N ILE A 391 -8.86 -17.85 20.23
CA ILE A 391 -8.89 -16.50 19.60
C ILE A 391 -10.31 -15.94 19.63
N SER A 392 -11.32 -16.75 19.27
CA SER A 392 -12.71 -16.32 19.27
C SER A 392 -13.22 -15.97 20.68
N GLU A 393 -12.88 -16.76 21.69
CA GLU A 393 -13.20 -16.50 23.09
C GLU A 393 -12.58 -15.19 23.57
N HIS A 394 -11.31 -14.94 23.22
CA HIS A 394 -10.65 -13.69 23.56
C HIS A 394 -11.29 -12.48 22.88
N CYS A 395 -11.67 -12.59 21.60
CA CYS A 395 -12.42 -11.55 20.90
C CYS A 395 -13.75 -11.25 21.60
N GLN A 396 -14.48 -12.28 22.02
CA GLN A 396 -15.73 -12.14 22.77
C GLN A 396 -15.53 -11.38 24.09
N GLN A 397 -14.45 -11.68 24.84
CA GLN A 397 -14.10 -10.97 26.08
C GLN A 397 -13.81 -9.48 25.83
N LEU A 398 -13.25 -9.14 24.67
CA LEU A 398 -12.99 -7.75 24.24
C LEU A 398 -14.22 -7.04 23.67
N GLY A 399 -15.37 -7.74 23.55
CA GLY A 399 -16.56 -7.22 22.88
C GLY A 399 -16.31 -6.95 21.40
N VAL A 400 -15.55 -7.81 20.71
CA VAL A 400 -15.27 -7.74 19.28
C VAL A 400 -15.80 -8.99 18.61
N ALA A 401 -16.57 -8.82 17.55
CA ALA A 401 -17.08 -9.93 16.76
C ALA A 401 -15.95 -10.60 15.97
N SER A 402 -15.98 -11.92 15.83
CA SER A 402 -14.98 -12.68 15.08
C SER A 402 -15.59 -13.84 14.32
N ALA A 403 -15.01 -14.17 13.18
CA ALA A 403 -15.33 -15.35 12.40
C ALA A 403 -14.08 -15.98 11.80
N VAL A 404 -14.12 -17.31 11.61
CA VAL A 404 -13.06 -18.03 10.89
C VAL A 404 -13.22 -17.79 9.39
N ASN A 405 -12.11 -17.50 8.71
CA ASN A 405 -12.04 -17.37 7.26
C ASN A 405 -11.25 -18.52 6.66
N ASN A 406 -11.91 -19.34 5.83
CA ASN A 406 -11.32 -20.47 5.10
C ASN A 406 -11.34 -20.26 3.58
N ALA A 407 -11.35 -18.99 3.13
CA ALA A 407 -11.48 -18.67 1.71
C ALA A 407 -10.31 -19.18 0.85
N PHE A 408 -9.13 -19.39 1.44
CA PHE A 408 -8.01 -20.01 0.72
C PHE A 408 -8.38 -21.40 0.19
N ALA A 409 -9.04 -22.22 0.99
CA ALA A 409 -9.40 -23.60 0.63
C ALA A 409 -10.74 -23.70 -0.11
N GLU A 410 -11.71 -22.81 0.17
CA GLU A 410 -13.12 -22.96 -0.20
C GLU A 410 -13.71 -21.75 -0.95
N GLY A 411 -12.88 -20.76 -1.31
CA GLY A 411 -13.37 -19.56 -2.00
C GLY A 411 -14.40 -18.80 -1.19
N GLY A 412 -15.45 -18.32 -1.85
CA GLY A 412 -16.51 -17.53 -1.21
C GLY A 412 -17.31 -18.29 -0.16
N GLU A 413 -17.45 -19.61 -0.29
CA GLU A 413 -18.14 -20.43 0.72
C GLU A 413 -17.39 -20.41 2.05
N GLY A 414 -16.06 -20.51 2.02
CA GLY A 414 -15.21 -20.43 3.20
C GLY A 414 -15.17 -19.06 3.88
N ALA A 415 -15.73 -18.02 3.26
CA ALA A 415 -15.86 -16.67 3.83
C ALA A 415 -17.32 -16.28 4.13
N ARG A 416 -18.31 -17.18 3.95
CA ARG A 416 -19.74 -16.88 4.12
C ARG A 416 -20.07 -16.37 5.52
N GLU A 417 -19.55 -17.03 6.56
CA GLU A 417 -19.77 -16.64 7.95
C GLU A 417 -19.19 -15.25 8.23
N LEU A 418 -17.95 -14.99 7.79
CA LEU A 418 -17.32 -13.68 7.91
C LEU A 418 -18.13 -12.59 7.18
N ALA A 419 -18.61 -12.89 5.97
CA ALA A 419 -19.42 -11.96 5.18
C ALA A 419 -20.73 -11.61 5.88
N THR A 420 -21.44 -12.62 6.39
CA THR A 420 -22.69 -12.42 7.16
C THR A 420 -22.43 -11.55 8.40
N LEU A 421 -21.39 -11.86 9.16
CA LEU A 421 -21.02 -11.13 10.36
C LEU A 421 -20.67 -9.66 10.04
N VAL A 422 -19.98 -9.40 8.93
CA VAL A 422 -19.63 -8.05 8.45
C VAL A 422 -20.89 -7.26 8.12
N VAL A 423 -21.83 -7.82 7.37
CA VAL A 423 -23.10 -7.17 7.03
C VAL A 423 -23.90 -6.85 8.29
N GLU A 424 -24.12 -7.83 9.17
CA GLU A 424 -24.84 -7.64 10.42
C GLU A 424 -24.20 -6.58 11.32
N THR A 425 -22.86 -6.52 11.34
CA THR A 425 -22.14 -5.54 12.15
C THR A 425 -22.33 -4.13 11.60
N ILE A 426 -22.26 -3.95 10.27
CA ILE A 426 -22.50 -2.66 9.63
C ILE A 426 -23.95 -2.19 9.85
N GLU A 427 -24.92 -3.08 9.71
CA GLU A 427 -26.34 -2.76 9.91
C GLU A 427 -26.68 -2.37 11.35
N LYS A 428 -26.11 -3.09 12.32
CA LYS A 428 -26.37 -2.86 13.75
C LYS A 428 -25.57 -1.69 14.31
N GLN A 429 -24.30 -1.57 13.95
CA GLN A 429 -23.37 -0.61 14.53
C GLN A 429 -22.21 -0.32 13.56
N PRO A 430 -22.40 0.53 12.54
CA PRO A 430 -21.30 0.95 11.68
C PRO A 430 -20.24 1.73 12.47
N SER A 431 -19.06 1.89 11.89
CA SER A 431 -18.01 2.74 12.46
C SER A 431 -18.51 4.16 12.71
N ALA A 432 -18.03 4.76 13.80
CA ALA A 432 -18.26 6.17 14.07
C ALA A 432 -17.56 7.05 13.02
N PRO A 433 -17.91 8.34 12.90
CA PRO A 433 -17.17 9.27 12.05
C PRO A 433 -15.67 9.19 12.30
N LEU A 434 -14.89 9.15 11.21
CA LEU A 434 -13.45 8.94 11.26
C LEU A 434 -12.78 10.04 12.11
N ARG A 435 -11.95 9.62 13.05
CA ARG A 435 -11.06 10.48 13.81
C ARG A 435 -9.65 10.33 13.29
N PHE A 436 -8.87 11.38 13.37
CA PHE A 436 -7.50 11.40 12.91
C PHE A 436 -6.53 11.43 14.08
N ALA A 437 -5.33 10.88 13.89
CA ALA A 437 -4.31 10.87 14.93
C ALA A 437 -3.81 12.28 15.28
N TYR A 438 -3.90 13.22 14.34
CA TYR A 438 -3.41 14.59 14.49
C TYR A 438 -4.22 15.58 13.65
N ASP A 439 -4.18 16.88 14.00
CA ASP A 439 -4.65 17.97 13.17
C ASP A 439 -3.57 18.37 12.15
N LEU A 440 -3.95 18.67 10.90
CA LEU A 440 -3.01 19.10 9.85
C LEU A 440 -2.32 20.43 10.18
N LYS A 441 -2.96 21.30 10.96
CA LYS A 441 -2.42 22.60 11.38
C LYS A 441 -1.35 22.50 12.47
N GLU A 442 -1.20 21.35 13.10
CA GLU A 442 -0.15 21.15 14.09
C GLU A 442 1.24 21.16 13.45
N PRO A 443 2.29 21.56 14.19
CA PRO A 443 3.66 21.46 13.71
C PRO A 443 4.02 20.04 13.24
N ILE A 444 4.85 19.91 12.21
CA ILE A 444 5.26 18.61 11.65
C ILE A 444 5.80 17.67 12.73
N THR A 445 6.65 18.18 13.64
CA THR A 445 7.18 17.40 14.76
C THR A 445 6.07 16.86 15.67
N LYS A 446 5.04 17.67 15.92
CA LYS A 446 3.91 17.27 16.79
C LYS A 446 3.05 16.19 16.13
N LYS A 447 2.82 16.29 14.82
CA LYS A 447 2.13 15.23 14.04
C LYS A 447 2.89 13.90 14.13
N ILE A 448 4.22 13.94 13.94
CA ILE A 448 5.11 12.77 14.06
C ILE A 448 5.05 12.18 15.49
N GLU A 449 5.18 13.02 16.52
CA GLU A 449 5.09 12.59 17.92
C GLU A 449 3.77 11.88 18.22
N LYS A 450 2.64 12.44 17.76
CA LYS A 450 1.32 11.86 17.99
C LYS A 450 1.16 10.48 17.39
N VAL A 451 1.61 10.27 16.16
CA VAL A 451 1.59 8.92 15.55
C VAL A 451 2.48 7.97 16.33
N CYS A 452 3.72 8.37 16.61
CA CYS A 452 4.68 7.50 17.28
C CYS A 452 4.26 7.12 18.70
N THR A 453 3.75 8.07 19.48
CA THR A 453 3.35 7.81 20.88
C THR A 453 1.97 7.17 20.97
N SER A 454 0.98 7.69 20.23
CA SER A 454 -0.41 7.26 20.33
C SER A 454 -0.66 5.92 19.64
N ILE A 455 -0.10 5.71 18.44
CA ILE A 455 -0.35 4.51 17.64
C ILE A 455 0.70 3.44 17.92
N TYR A 456 1.99 3.80 17.85
CA TYR A 456 3.05 2.81 18.08
C TYR A 456 3.29 2.55 19.57
N GLY A 457 3.08 3.54 20.44
CA GLY A 457 3.28 3.41 21.89
C GLY A 457 4.71 3.70 22.31
N ALA A 458 5.43 4.51 21.54
CA ALA A 458 6.74 5.01 21.93
C ALA A 458 6.67 5.89 23.18
N ALA A 459 7.69 5.80 24.04
CA ALA A 459 7.83 6.67 25.20
C ALA A 459 8.28 8.07 24.79
N SER A 460 9.18 8.17 23.80
CA SER A 460 9.67 9.44 23.27
C SER A 460 9.96 9.39 21.78
N VAL A 461 10.10 10.56 21.16
CA VAL A 461 10.54 10.73 19.78
C VAL A 461 11.68 11.73 19.75
N THR A 462 12.78 11.34 19.13
CA THR A 462 13.97 12.17 18.96
C THR A 462 14.30 12.34 17.49
N PHE A 463 14.95 13.43 17.14
CA PHE A 463 15.29 13.77 15.76
C PHE A 463 16.81 13.91 15.61
N SER A 464 17.36 13.40 14.49
CA SER A 464 18.77 13.62 14.16
C SER A 464 19.04 15.09 13.85
N GLU A 465 20.31 15.50 13.88
CA GLU A 465 20.73 16.83 13.42
C GLU A 465 20.26 17.09 11.97
N ARG A 466 20.40 16.07 11.10
CA ARG A 466 19.92 16.15 9.72
C ARG A 466 18.41 16.40 9.64
N ALA A 467 17.61 15.68 10.43
CA ALA A 467 16.17 15.87 10.47
C ALA A 467 15.79 17.28 10.94
N TRP A 468 16.48 17.80 11.96
CA TRP A 468 16.28 19.18 12.41
C TRP A 468 16.66 20.22 11.34
N GLN A 469 17.77 20.02 10.62
CA GLN A 469 18.17 20.87 9.50
C GLN A 469 17.07 20.86 8.41
N GLN A 470 16.58 19.67 8.03
CA GLN A 470 15.54 19.54 7.01
C GLN A 470 14.22 20.20 7.43
N LEU A 471 13.82 20.11 8.72
CA LEU A 471 12.65 20.83 9.25
C LEU A 471 12.86 22.36 9.18
N GLY A 472 14.06 22.84 9.52
CA GLY A 472 14.44 24.25 9.36
C GLY A 472 14.45 24.70 7.89
N ASP A 473 14.90 23.85 6.99
CA ASP A 473 14.88 24.11 5.54
C ASP A 473 13.46 24.23 4.99
N ILE A 474 12.51 23.41 5.45
CA ILE A 474 11.09 23.54 5.08
C ILE A 474 10.59 24.96 5.39
N SER A 475 10.82 25.43 6.61
CA SER A 475 10.38 26.77 7.02
C SER A 475 11.09 27.88 6.21
N ARG A 476 12.38 27.70 5.93
CA ARG A 476 13.18 28.66 5.15
C ARG A 476 12.79 28.70 3.67
N ILE A 477 12.53 27.54 3.05
CA ILE A 477 12.25 27.41 1.62
C ILE A 477 10.82 27.78 1.29
N PHE A 478 9.87 27.29 2.09
CA PHE A 478 8.43 27.43 1.83
C PHE A 478 7.74 28.50 2.67
N GLY A 479 8.36 28.95 3.76
CA GLY A 479 7.77 29.88 4.74
C GLY A 479 6.96 29.15 5.84
N ASN A 480 6.81 29.80 6.96
CA ASN A 480 6.12 29.23 8.14
C ASN A 480 4.61 29.03 7.92
N ASP A 481 3.98 29.84 7.09
CA ASP A 481 2.54 29.77 6.78
C ASP A 481 2.23 28.98 5.51
N SER A 482 3.20 28.21 5.02
CA SER A 482 3.06 27.42 3.79
C SER A 482 2.12 26.22 3.97
N GLU A 483 1.39 25.88 2.91
CA GLU A 483 0.61 24.64 2.78
C GLU A 483 1.43 23.37 3.10
N VAL A 484 2.76 23.40 2.86
CA VAL A 484 3.67 22.28 3.17
C VAL A 484 3.62 21.91 4.67
N ASN A 485 3.44 22.90 5.54
CA ASN A 485 3.30 22.65 6.98
C ASN A 485 1.98 21.91 7.34
N HIS A 486 1.00 21.94 6.44
CA HIS A 486 -0.28 21.26 6.60
C HIS A 486 -0.33 19.87 5.95
N TYR A 487 0.76 19.40 5.33
CA TYR A 487 0.81 18.06 4.77
C TYR A 487 0.70 16.99 5.87
N PRO A 488 0.02 15.86 5.60
CA PRO A 488 0.03 14.71 6.49
C PRO A 488 1.44 14.11 6.60
N VAL A 489 1.70 13.41 7.69
CA VAL A 489 2.97 12.72 7.93
C VAL A 489 2.85 11.23 7.63
N CYS A 490 3.88 10.68 7.00
CA CYS A 490 4.04 9.27 6.69
C CYS A 490 5.28 8.74 7.41
N ILE A 491 5.11 7.95 8.46
CA ILE A 491 6.24 7.37 9.18
C ILE A 491 6.76 6.14 8.42
N ALA A 492 8.02 6.20 7.97
CA ALA A 492 8.70 5.10 7.32
C ALA A 492 9.51 4.29 8.34
N LYS A 493 9.02 3.11 8.70
CA LYS A 493 9.65 2.20 9.68
C LYS A 493 9.48 0.73 9.31
N THR A 494 10.11 -0.17 10.08
CA THR A 494 9.90 -1.62 9.93
C THR A 494 8.43 -1.99 10.14
N GLN A 495 7.97 -2.97 9.38
CA GLN A 495 6.61 -3.51 9.47
C GLN A 495 6.43 -4.62 10.52
N PHE A 496 7.52 -5.13 11.10
CA PHE A 496 7.50 -6.31 11.95
C PHE A 496 7.33 -6.00 13.45
N SER A 497 7.34 -4.74 13.82
CA SER A 497 7.24 -4.29 15.22
C SER A 497 6.56 -2.94 15.30
N PHE A 498 5.94 -2.63 16.42
CA PHE A 498 5.53 -1.26 16.75
C PHE A 498 6.72 -0.32 16.89
N SER A 499 7.88 -0.84 17.31
CA SER A 499 9.13 -0.08 17.40
C SER A 499 9.85 0.03 16.04
N THR A 500 11.05 0.58 16.05
CA THR A 500 11.97 0.60 14.89
C THR A 500 12.92 -0.60 14.84
N ASP A 501 12.90 -1.48 15.84
CA ASP A 501 13.64 -2.74 15.84
C ASP A 501 12.78 -3.88 15.29
N PRO A 502 13.15 -4.47 14.12
CA PRO A 502 12.38 -5.55 13.51
C PRO A 502 12.36 -6.87 14.28
N LYS A 503 13.17 -6.99 15.33
CA LYS A 503 13.24 -8.18 16.18
C LYS A 503 12.43 -8.05 17.46
N LEU A 504 11.99 -6.86 17.80
CA LEU A 504 11.21 -6.60 19.00
C LEU A 504 9.73 -6.89 18.74
N TYR A 505 9.37 -8.17 18.83
CA TYR A 505 8.01 -8.66 18.56
C TYR A 505 7.03 -8.36 19.71
N GLY A 506 5.77 -8.76 19.53
CA GLY A 506 4.72 -8.63 20.54
C GLY A 506 4.15 -7.23 20.64
N CYS A 507 4.08 -6.72 21.85
CA CYS A 507 3.62 -5.37 22.17
C CYS A 507 4.69 -4.66 23.02
N PRO A 508 5.78 -4.18 22.40
CA PRO A 508 6.85 -3.50 23.12
C PRO A 508 6.34 -2.20 23.78
N GLU A 509 6.92 -1.88 24.92
CA GLU A 509 6.64 -0.68 25.71
C GLU A 509 7.96 0.02 26.08
N GLY A 510 7.89 1.33 26.37
CA GLY A 510 9.05 2.09 26.86
C GLY A 510 10.19 2.27 25.85
N PHE A 511 9.94 2.11 24.56
CA PHE A 511 10.93 2.31 23.51
C PHE A 511 10.88 3.74 22.97
N ASP A 512 12.00 4.20 22.42
CA ASP A 512 12.12 5.49 21.75
C ASP A 512 12.11 5.33 20.24
N ILE A 513 11.60 6.31 19.52
CA ILE A 513 11.67 6.40 18.06
C ILE A 513 12.62 7.52 17.68
N TYR A 514 13.63 7.17 16.88
CA TYR A 514 14.60 8.11 16.34
C TYR A 514 14.30 8.41 14.87
N ILE A 515 13.92 9.65 14.58
CA ILE A 515 13.69 10.16 13.22
C ILE A 515 15.02 10.60 12.63
N ARG A 516 15.45 9.89 11.61
CA ARG A 516 16.76 10.08 10.99
C ARG A 516 16.74 11.14 9.89
N GLU A 517 15.62 11.25 9.18
CA GLU A 517 15.49 12.08 7.97
C GLU A 517 14.05 12.50 7.77
N ILE A 518 13.85 13.70 7.25
CA ILE A 518 12.56 14.24 6.80
C ILE A 518 12.63 14.46 5.29
N ILE A 519 11.66 13.93 4.56
CA ILE A 519 11.55 14.10 3.10
C ILE A 519 10.24 14.81 2.81
N VAL A 520 10.30 15.88 2.04
CA VAL A 520 9.13 16.64 1.60
C VAL A 520 8.75 16.21 0.19
N ASN A 521 7.59 15.60 0.04
CA ASN A 521 7.01 15.23 -1.24
C ASN A 521 5.90 16.22 -1.58
N THR A 522 6.25 17.28 -2.31
CA THR A 522 5.34 18.41 -2.58
C THR A 522 4.26 18.07 -3.62
N GLY A 523 4.54 17.16 -4.53
CA GLY A 523 3.56 16.68 -5.50
C GLY A 523 2.51 15.76 -4.88
N SER A 524 2.94 14.81 -4.04
CA SER A 524 2.03 13.93 -3.30
C SER A 524 1.42 14.59 -2.06
N GLU A 525 1.89 15.80 -1.70
CA GLU A 525 1.45 16.58 -0.53
C GLU A 525 1.61 15.78 0.76
N MET A 526 2.82 15.27 1.03
CA MET A 526 3.12 14.39 2.16
C MET A 526 4.52 14.61 2.72
N ILE A 527 4.65 14.57 4.04
CA ILE A 527 5.95 14.58 4.74
C ILE A 527 6.30 13.14 5.12
N VAL A 528 7.42 12.63 4.64
CA VAL A 528 7.91 11.30 5.03
C VAL A 528 8.96 11.45 6.13
N ALA A 529 8.67 10.90 7.30
CA ALA A 529 9.59 10.84 8.43
C ALA A 529 10.24 9.44 8.50
N VAL A 530 11.53 9.36 8.20
CA VAL A 530 12.26 8.09 8.15
C VAL A 530 12.76 7.72 9.53
N ALA A 531 12.21 6.62 10.08
CA ALA A 531 12.57 6.06 11.37
C ALA A 531 13.31 4.72 11.20
N GLY A 532 14.44 4.57 11.89
CA GLY A 532 15.25 3.35 11.81
C GLY A 532 15.98 3.16 10.46
N LYS A 533 16.31 1.91 10.12
CA LYS A 533 17.10 1.56 8.92
C LYS A 533 16.21 1.19 7.74
N MET A 534 15.39 2.12 7.27
CA MET A 534 14.58 1.89 6.06
C MET A 534 15.37 2.16 4.79
N MET A 535 15.20 1.28 3.80
CA MET A 535 15.84 1.37 2.49
C MET A 535 14.78 1.49 1.39
N ARG A 536 14.90 2.52 0.56
CA ARG A 536 14.00 2.76 -0.59
C ARG A 536 14.38 1.93 -1.82
N MET A 537 15.55 1.29 -1.80
CA MET A 537 15.97 0.25 -2.75
C MET A 537 16.26 -1.03 -1.96
N PRO A 538 15.32 -2.00 -1.93
CA PRO A 538 15.52 -3.29 -1.27
C PRO A 538 16.64 -4.10 -1.94
N GLY A 539 17.26 -4.99 -1.20
CA GLY A 539 18.17 -5.98 -1.76
C GLY A 539 17.50 -7.35 -1.89
N LEU A 540 17.95 -8.16 -2.84
CA LEU A 540 17.54 -9.56 -2.92
C LEU A 540 17.96 -10.34 -1.67
N PRO A 541 17.15 -11.32 -1.21
CA PRO A 541 17.51 -12.24 -0.14
C PRO A 541 18.58 -13.24 -0.60
N LYS A 542 19.07 -14.06 0.33
CA LYS A 542 20.05 -15.13 0.01
C LYS A 542 19.49 -16.15 -0.99
N SER A 543 18.20 -16.44 -0.91
CA SER A 543 17.45 -17.34 -1.81
C SER A 543 16.24 -16.58 -2.35
N PRO A 544 16.37 -15.89 -3.48
CA PRO A 544 15.28 -15.14 -4.07
C PRO A 544 14.22 -16.06 -4.70
N GLN A 545 12.97 -15.59 -4.75
CA GLN A 545 11.87 -16.33 -5.38
C GLN A 545 12.16 -16.62 -6.87
N ALA A 546 12.94 -15.79 -7.52
CA ALA A 546 13.39 -15.97 -8.90
C ALA A 546 14.02 -17.36 -9.17
N GLU A 547 14.66 -17.99 -8.18
CA GLU A 547 15.25 -19.33 -8.30
C GLU A 547 14.19 -20.44 -8.51
N ARG A 548 12.92 -20.15 -8.22
CA ARG A 548 11.80 -21.10 -8.31
C ARG A 548 10.89 -20.85 -9.49
N ILE A 549 11.03 -19.68 -10.14
CA ILE A 549 10.24 -19.31 -11.31
C ILE A 549 10.91 -19.86 -12.55
N ASP A 550 10.15 -20.57 -13.39
CA ASP A 550 10.63 -21.14 -14.65
C ASP A 550 9.55 -21.08 -15.72
N VAL A 551 9.92 -21.36 -16.97
CA VAL A 551 9.00 -21.49 -18.10
C VAL A 551 9.17 -22.91 -18.68
N ILE A 552 8.17 -23.75 -18.42
CA ILE A 552 8.15 -25.14 -18.90
C ILE A 552 7.01 -25.29 -19.90
N ASP A 553 7.31 -25.75 -21.11
CA ASP A 553 6.35 -25.91 -22.23
C ASP A 553 5.51 -24.63 -22.48
N GLY A 554 6.17 -23.46 -22.44
CA GLY A 554 5.54 -22.17 -22.65
C GLY A 554 4.66 -21.69 -21.49
N LYS A 555 4.67 -22.38 -20.36
CA LYS A 555 3.89 -22.03 -19.14
C LYS A 555 4.82 -21.62 -18.01
N ILE A 556 4.50 -20.51 -17.36
CA ILE A 556 5.24 -20.03 -16.20
C ILE A 556 4.96 -20.97 -15.01
N THR A 557 6.00 -21.35 -14.28
CA THR A 557 5.90 -22.17 -13.06
C THR A 557 6.55 -21.44 -11.89
N GLY A 558 6.20 -21.80 -10.65
CA GLY A 558 6.81 -21.24 -9.44
C GLY A 558 6.41 -19.79 -9.11
N LEU A 559 5.55 -19.16 -9.90
CA LEU A 559 4.95 -17.86 -9.57
C LEU A 559 3.80 -18.09 -8.58
N SER A 560 3.77 -17.34 -7.48
CA SER A 560 2.77 -17.47 -6.40
C SER A 560 2.25 -16.10 -5.96
#